data_14d684eb21f9c7c700674ed5fd2203b9
#
_entry.id   14d684eb21f9c7c700674ed5fd2203b9
#
_cell.length_a   1.000
_cell.length_b   1.000
_cell.length_c   1.000
_cell.angle_alpha   90.00
_cell.angle_beta   90.00
_cell.angle_gamma   90.00
#
_symmetry.space_group_name_H-M   'P 1'
#
loop_
_entity.id
_entity.type
_entity.pdbx_description
1 polymer ?
#
loop_
_entity_poly.entity_id
_entity_poly.type
_entity_poly.pdbx_seq_one_letter_code
_entity_poly.pdbx_strand_id
1 'polypeptide(L)'
;MRGIVKNSKSDSILRKVLDRVQPGHHGKVHSRMWFKTMTKRRNALGFAANQLNMNHYAFLALINGKWAFFANPVIVRASDKTIKGIEGCLSIPNTQYEVTRHDWIEVDYEDRQGNGQSKKFEGLNAVIIQHEIDHLNGVLISDKGEKK
;
A
#
# COMPACT_ATOMS: atom_id res chain seq x y z
N MET A 1 -0.73 -16.07 -14.59
CA MET A 1 -0.46 -15.27 -13.39
C MET A 1 -1.73 -15.14 -12.58
N ARG A 2 -1.62 -15.29 -11.28
CA ARG A 2 -2.78 -15.05 -10.42
C ARG A 2 -3.15 -13.58 -10.44
N GLY A 3 -4.45 -13.33 -10.38
CA GLY A 3 -4.94 -11.98 -10.21
C GLY A 3 -4.73 -11.46 -8.79
N ILE A 4 -5.29 -10.30 -8.52
CA ILE A 4 -5.24 -9.65 -7.23
C ILE A 4 -6.06 -10.47 -6.22
N VAL A 5 -5.54 -10.63 -4.99
CA VAL A 5 -6.25 -11.32 -3.90
C VAL A 5 -7.49 -10.50 -3.53
N LYS A 6 -8.63 -11.16 -3.43
CA LYS A 6 -9.91 -10.53 -3.11
C LYS A 6 -10.25 -10.73 -1.64
N ASN A 7 -10.93 -9.74 -1.06
CA ASN A 7 -11.43 -9.83 0.31
C ASN A 7 -12.65 -10.75 0.34
N SER A 8 -12.48 -11.99 0.80
CA SER A 8 -13.57 -12.96 0.84
C SER A 8 -13.69 -13.67 2.18
N LYS A 9 -12.59 -13.88 2.89
CA LYS A 9 -12.55 -14.65 4.13
C LYS A 9 -11.73 -13.95 5.18
N SER A 10 -12.07 -14.18 6.45
CA SER A 10 -11.37 -13.57 7.57
C SER A 10 -9.93 -14.05 7.73
N ASP A 11 -9.61 -15.24 7.21
CA ASP A 11 -8.27 -15.81 7.27
C ASP A 11 -7.43 -15.49 6.03
N SER A 12 -7.91 -14.63 5.17
CA SER A 12 -7.16 -14.17 3.99
C SER A 12 -5.86 -13.50 4.41
N ILE A 13 -4.83 -13.62 3.56
CA ILE A 13 -3.57 -12.89 3.73
C ILE A 13 -3.81 -11.37 3.84
N LEU A 14 -4.93 -10.87 3.30
CA LEU A 14 -5.30 -9.45 3.40
C LEU A 14 -5.54 -8.99 4.83
N ARG A 15 -5.79 -9.92 5.75
CA ARG A 15 -6.06 -9.61 7.16
C ARG A 15 -4.85 -9.81 8.07
N LYS A 16 -3.71 -10.20 7.52
CA LYS A 16 -2.47 -10.39 8.29
C LYS A 16 -1.67 -9.11 8.36
N VAL A 17 -0.92 -8.96 9.45
CA VAL A 17 0.23 -8.05 9.48
C VAL A 17 1.37 -8.78 8.78
N LEU A 18 1.94 -8.16 7.75
CA LEU A 18 2.95 -8.81 6.92
C LEU A 18 4.31 -8.83 7.61
N ASP A 19 5.18 -9.72 7.15
CA ASP A 19 6.54 -9.85 7.70
C ASP A 19 7.47 -8.79 7.13
N ARG A 20 8.39 -8.29 7.95
CA ARG A 20 9.41 -7.35 7.50
C ARG A 20 10.22 -7.96 6.35
N VAL A 21 10.60 -7.11 5.41
CA VAL A 21 11.56 -7.47 4.37
C VAL A 21 12.93 -7.57 5.03
N GLN A 22 13.57 -8.75 4.90
CA GLN A 22 14.84 -9.02 5.54
C GLN A 22 16.00 -8.34 4.81
N PRO A 23 17.09 -8.00 5.51
CA PRO A 23 18.27 -7.40 4.88
C PRO A 23 18.73 -8.20 3.66
N GLY A 24 18.99 -7.51 2.57
CA GLY A 24 19.45 -8.14 1.33
C GLY A 24 18.36 -8.70 0.43
N HIS A 25 17.09 -8.68 0.87
CA HIS A 25 15.99 -9.26 0.08
C HIS A 25 15.18 -8.21 -0.70
N HIS A 26 15.49 -6.93 -0.54
CA HIS A 26 14.68 -5.84 -1.11
C HIS A 26 14.55 -5.92 -2.62
N GLY A 27 15.67 -6.12 -3.32
CA GLY A 27 15.66 -6.20 -4.78
C GLY A 27 14.82 -7.36 -5.31
N LYS A 28 14.90 -8.50 -4.64
CA LYS A 28 14.13 -9.69 -5.02
C LYS A 28 12.63 -9.49 -4.80
N VAL A 29 12.26 -8.92 -3.66
CA VAL A 29 10.85 -8.61 -3.37
C VAL A 29 10.31 -7.61 -4.37
N HIS A 30 11.07 -6.54 -4.64
CA HIS A 30 10.69 -5.53 -5.63
C HIS A 30 10.48 -6.17 -7.00
N SER A 31 11.43 -6.97 -7.47
CA SER A 31 11.34 -7.58 -8.81
C SER A 31 10.12 -8.48 -8.95
N ARG A 32 9.80 -9.26 -7.92
CA ARG A 32 8.62 -10.13 -7.95
C ARG A 32 7.33 -9.31 -7.97
N MET A 33 7.24 -8.28 -7.15
CA MET A 33 6.06 -7.41 -7.15
C MET A 33 5.92 -6.70 -8.49
N TRP A 34 7.03 -6.22 -9.05
CA TRP A 34 7.03 -5.53 -10.33
C TRP A 34 6.52 -6.44 -11.44
N PHE A 35 6.98 -7.69 -11.46
CA PHE A 35 6.53 -8.68 -12.44
C PHE A 35 5.04 -8.99 -12.28
N LYS A 36 4.60 -9.24 -11.05
CA LYS A 36 3.21 -9.62 -10.77
C LYS A 36 2.20 -8.51 -11.09
N THR A 37 2.64 -7.26 -11.13
CA THR A 37 1.75 -6.13 -11.39
C THR A 37 1.78 -5.65 -12.84
N MET A 38 2.56 -6.31 -13.68
CA MET A 38 2.86 -5.87 -15.05
C MET A 38 1.62 -5.47 -15.85
N THR A 39 0.56 -6.27 -15.80
CA THR A 39 -0.67 -6.03 -16.58
C THR A 39 -1.70 -5.21 -15.82
N LYS A 40 -1.44 -4.88 -14.55
CA LYS A 40 -2.41 -4.22 -13.66
C LYS A 40 -2.09 -2.75 -13.40
N ARG A 41 -0.83 -2.33 -13.65
CA ARG A 41 -0.38 -0.98 -13.26
C ARG A 41 -1.09 0.15 -13.98
N ARG A 42 -1.63 -0.11 -15.16
CA ARG A 42 -2.34 0.91 -15.94
C ARG A 42 -3.55 1.49 -15.20
N ASN A 43 -4.22 0.68 -14.39
CA ASN A 43 -5.48 1.05 -13.74
C ASN A 43 -5.37 1.09 -12.22
N ALA A 44 -4.15 1.32 -11.69
CA ALA A 44 -3.94 1.29 -10.25
C ALA A 44 -3.01 2.41 -9.82
N LEU A 45 -3.13 2.80 -8.55
CA LEU A 45 -2.25 3.78 -7.93
C LEU A 45 -1.27 3.13 -6.94
N GLY A 46 -1.51 1.89 -6.55
CA GLY A 46 -0.63 1.17 -5.65
C GLY A 46 -0.99 -0.30 -5.53
N PHE A 47 -0.03 -1.08 -5.04
CA PHE A 47 -0.20 -2.50 -4.76
C PHE A 47 0.57 -2.85 -3.51
N ALA A 48 -0.13 -3.39 -2.51
CA ALA A 48 0.53 -3.97 -1.35
C ALA A 48 0.88 -5.44 -1.63
N ALA A 49 1.92 -5.93 -0.99
CA ALA A 49 2.40 -7.30 -1.25
C ALA A 49 1.33 -8.36 -0.99
N ASN A 50 0.49 -8.19 0.03
CA ASN A 50 -0.56 -9.17 0.32
C ASN A 50 -1.62 -9.24 -0.79
N GLN A 51 -1.85 -8.17 -1.53
CA GLN A 51 -2.75 -8.21 -2.69
C GLN A 51 -2.19 -9.09 -3.80
N LEU A 52 -0.89 -9.35 -3.78
CA LEU A 52 -0.19 -10.19 -4.74
C LEU A 52 0.12 -11.57 -4.15
N ASN A 53 -0.48 -11.89 -3.01
CA ASN A 53 -0.27 -13.13 -2.27
C ASN A 53 1.20 -13.31 -1.84
N MET A 54 1.83 -12.23 -1.42
CA MET A 54 3.20 -12.20 -0.93
C MET A 54 3.22 -11.69 0.52
N ASN A 55 3.91 -12.40 1.40
CA ASN A 55 4.00 -12.02 2.81
C ASN A 55 5.25 -11.18 3.08
N HIS A 56 5.23 -9.94 2.60
CA HIS A 56 6.30 -8.98 2.82
C HIS A 56 5.73 -7.62 3.16
N TYR A 57 6.30 -6.96 4.15
CA TYR A 57 5.87 -5.62 4.58
C TYR A 57 6.39 -4.59 3.59
N ALA A 58 5.80 -4.57 2.39
CA ALA A 58 6.25 -3.74 1.27
C ALA A 58 5.10 -3.43 0.33
N PHE A 59 5.19 -2.30 -0.36
CA PHE A 59 4.22 -1.94 -1.40
C PHE A 59 4.88 -1.17 -2.53
N LEU A 60 4.16 -1.10 -3.65
CA LEU A 60 4.45 -0.23 -4.79
C LEU A 60 3.41 0.88 -4.80
N ALA A 61 3.82 2.11 -5.08
CA ALA A 61 2.90 3.23 -5.21
C ALA A 61 3.33 4.16 -6.34
N LEU A 62 2.35 4.71 -7.04
CA LEU A 62 2.58 5.68 -8.11
C LEU A 62 2.64 7.07 -7.48
N ILE A 63 3.85 7.59 -7.34
CA ILE A 63 4.13 8.87 -6.70
C ILE A 63 4.66 9.86 -7.73
N ASN A 64 3.91 10.93 -7.96
CA ASN A 64 4.27 11.95 -8.95
C ASN A 64 4.57 11.35 -10.33
N GLY A 65 3.75 10.38 -10.75
CA GLY A 65 3.89 9.76 -12.06
C GLY A 65 4.94 8.67 -12.17
N LYS A 66 5.60 8.30 -11.09
CA LYS A 66 6.62 7.26 -11.08
C LYS A 66 6.30 6.19 -10.04
N TRP A 67 6.49 4.93 -10.41
CA TRP A 67 6.33 3.83 -9.48
C TRP A 67 7.51 3.76 -8.52
N ALA A 68 7.22 3.75 -7.23
CA ALA A 68 8.23 3.69 -6.17
C ALA A 68 7.95 2.47 -5.28
N PHE A 69 9.02 1.87 -4.76
CA PHE A 69 8.96 0.73 -3.86
C PHE A 69 9.24 1.18 -2.42
N PHE A 70 8.39 0.75 -1.52
CA PHE A 70 8.49 1.07 -0.10
C PHE A 70 8.54 -0.22 0.70
N ALA A 71 9.67 -0.49 1.33
CA ALA A 71 9.81 -1.65 2.22
C ALA A 71 9.91 -1.16 3.66
N ASN A 72 9.29 -1.90 4.57
CA ASN A 72 9.32 -1.65 6.01
C ASN A 72 8.96 -0.19 6.37
N PRO A 73 7.88 0.37 5.78
CA PRO A 73 7.53 1.76 6.02
C PRO A 73 7.00 1.98 7.45
N VAL A 74 7.31 3.15 8.00
CA VAL A 74 6.78 3.60 9.29
C VAL A 74 6.37 5.06 9.12
N ILE A 75 5.13 5.38 9.48
CA ILE A 75 4.69 6.77 9.56
C ILE A 75 5.21 7.32 10.87
N VAL A 76 6.17 8.26 10.80
CA VAL A 76 6.80 8.82 11.99
C VAL A 76 6.14 10.13 12.44
N ARG A 77 5.46 10.82 11.54
CA ARG A 77 4.65 12.01 11.85
C ARG A 77 3.49 12.09 10.88
N ALA A 78 2.41 12.68 11.32
CA ALA A 78 1.22 12.89 10.49
C ALA A 78 0.55 14.20 10.87
N SER A 79 -0.15 14.81 9.93
CA SER A 79 -0.90 16.05 10.18
C SER A 79 -2.05 15.80 11.15
N ASP A 80 -2.36 16.84 11.95
CA ASP A 80 -3.62 16.85 12.71
C ASP A 80 -4.81 17.03 11.78
N LYS A 81 -4.63 17.82 10.73
CA LYS A 81 -5.65 18.03 9.72
C LYS A 81 -5.90 16.71 8.97
N THR A 82 -7.17 16.41 8.76
CA THR A 82 -7.58 15.24 7.98
C THR A 82 -8.42 15.67 6.79
N ILE A 83 -8.48 14.80 5.79
CA ILE A 83 -9.31 15.00 4.60
C ILE A 83 -10.12 13.75 4.36
N LYS A 84 -11.28 13.92 3.73
CA LYS A 84 -12.14 12.81 3.33
C LYS A 84 -12.07 12.69 1.81
N GLY A 85 -12.00 11.47 1.31
CA GLY A 85 -12.01 11.21 -0.11
C GLY A 85 -12.61 9.85 -0.43
N ILE A 86 -12.98 9.69 -1.68
CA ILE A 86 -13.55 8.42 -2.17
C ILE A 86 -12.40 7.55 -2.63
N GLU A 87 -12.36 6.32 -2.11
CA GLU A 87 -11.32 5.35 -2.46
C GLU A 87 -11.95 4.05 -2.94
N GLY A 88 -11.29 3.44 -3.90
CA GLY A 88 -11.58 2.08 -4.33
C GLY A 88 -10.36 1.20 -4.07
N CYS A 89 -10.53 -0.09 -4.19
CA CYS A 89 -9.45 -1.04 -3.99
C CYS A 89 -9.69 -2.25 -4.88
N LEU A 90 -8.63 -2.71 -5.56
CA LEU A 90 -8.72 -3.88 -6.43
C LEU A 90 -9.12 -5.14 -5.67
N SER A 91 -8.82 -5.20 -4.38
CA SER A 91 -9.21 -6.33 -3.52
C SER A 91 -10.68 -6.27 -3.11
N ILE A 92 -11.35 -5.14 -3.30
CA ILE A 92 -12.79 -4.96 -3.07
C ILE A 92 -13.39 -4.37 -4.34
N PRO A 93 -13.62 -5.20 -5.37
CA PRO A 93 -14.06 -4.68 -6.67
C PRO A 93 -15.48 -4.12 -6.60
N ASN A 94 -15.76 -3.15 -7.47
CA ASN A 94 -17.09 -2.58 -7.69
C ASN A 94 -17.69 -1.88 -6.45
N THR A 95 -16.86 -1.52 -5.46
CA THR A 95 -17.33 -0.85 -4.26
C THR A 95 -16.37 0.28 -3.91
N GLN A 96 -16.93 1.42 -3.54
CA GLN A 96 -16.16 2.58 -3.11
C GLN A 96 -16.52 2.94 -1.68
N TYR A 97 -15.58 3.54 -0.97
CA TYR A 97 -15.73 3.98 0.39
C TYR A 97 -15.23 5.40 0.54
N GLU A 98 -15.89 6.18 1.38
CA GLU A 98 -15.37 7.48 1.79
C GLU A 98 -14.48 7.26 3.00
N VAL A 99 -13.21 7.61 2.90
CA VAL A 99 -12.20 7.34 3.92
C VAL A 99 -11.57 8.65 4.38
N THR A 100 -11.35 8.77 5.70
CA THR A 100 -10.66 9.91 6.29
C THR A 100 -9.16 9.58 6.41
N ARG A 101 -8.32 10.48 5.90
CA ARG A 101 -6.86 10.30 5.90
C ARG A 101 -6.18 11.55 6.43
N HIS A 102 -4.97 11.41 6.94
CA HIS A 102 -4.12 12.56 7.23
C HIS A 102 -3.80 13.32 5.96
N ASP A 103 -3.74 14.64 6.05
CA ASP A 103 -3.46 15.52 4.91
C ASP A 103 -2.02 15.39 4.45
N TRP A 104 -1.10 15.20 5.40
CA TRP A 104 0.30 14.90 5.08
C TRP A 104 0.87 13.90 6.09
N ILE A 105 1.93 13.20 5.67
CA ILE A 105 2.64 12.24 6.52
C ILE A 105 4.14 12.34 6.26
N GLU A 106 4.93 11.98 7.26
CA GLU A 106 6.36 11.74 7.11
C GLU A 106 6.61 10.26 7.31
N VAL A 107 7.32 9.64 6.38
CA VAL A 107 7.51 8.20 6.33
C VAL A 107 9.00 7.87 6.27
N ASP A 108 9.41 6.97 7.16
CA ASP A 108 10.71 6.31 7.05
C ASP A 108 10.48 4.96 6.38
N TYR A 109 11.28 4.63 5.39
CA TYR A 109 11.16 3.36 4.66
C TYR A 109 12.49 2.98 4.03
N GLU A 110 12.55 1.81 3.44
CA GLU A 110 13.73 1.32 2.71
C GLU A 110 13.37 1.17 1.24
N ASP A 111 14.28 1.58 0.37
CA ASP A 111 14.07 1.49 -1.06
C ASP A 111 14.45 0.10 -1.59
N ARG A 112 14.39 -0.09 -2.92
CA ARG A 112 14.66 -1.41 -3.51
C ARG A 112 16.11 -1.85 -3.39
N GLN A 113 17.03 -0.94 -3.08
CA GLN A 113 18.42 -1.26 -2.78
C GLN A 113 18.63 -1.56 -1.30
N GLY A 114 17.61 -1.37 -0.47
CA GLY A 114 17.71 -1.55 0.97
C GLY A 114 18.22 -0.31 1.71
N ASN A 115 18.30 0.83 1.04
CA ASN A 115 18.75 2.07 1.65
C ASN A 115 17.60 2.78 2.35
N GLY A 116 17.87 3.30 3.56
CA GLY A 116 16.88 4.05 4.33
C GLY A 116 16.57 5.39 3.69
N GLN A 117 15.28 5.73 3.70
CA GLN A 117 14.75 6.99 3.19
C GLN A 117 13.83 7.60 4.25
N SER A 118 13.82 8.93 4.31
CA SER A 118 12.89 9.68 5.16
C SER A 118 12.29 10.78 4.30
N LYS A 119 10.97 10.73 4.09
CA LYS A 119 10.32 11.68 3.17
C LYS A 119 8.96 12.11 3.70
N LYS A 120 8.59 13.35 3.36
CA LYS A 120 7.25 13.87 3.60
C LYS A 120 6.42 13.75 2.33
N PHE A 121 5.17 13.35 2.50
CA PHE A 121 4.21 13.22 1.40
C PHE A 121 2.95 14.00 1.75
N GLU A 122 2.36 14.64 0.75
CA GLU A 122 1.16 15.47 0.91
C GLU A 122 0.12 15.11 -0.15
N GLY A 123 -1.12 15.50 0.08
CA GLY A 123 -2.19 15.35 -0.91
C GLY A 123 -2.42 13.91 -1.30
N LEU A 124 -2.61 13.67 -2.59
CA LEU A 124 -2.89 12.33 -3.12
C LEU A 124 -1.79 11.33 -2.79
N ASN A 125 -0.53 11.75 -2.82
CA ASN A 125 0.59 10.85 -2.48
C ASN A 125 0.47 10.35 -1.05
N ALA A 126 0.10 11.23 -0.10
CA ALA A 126 -0.10 10.83 1.28
C ALA A 126 -1.27 9.85 1.42
N VAL A 127 -2.35 10.08 0.68
CA VAL A 127 -3.53 9.20 0.69
C VAL A 127 -3.15 7.81 0.19
N ILE A 128 -2.46 7.73 -0.95
CA ILE A 128 -2.05 6.46 -1.53
C ILE A 128 -1.17 5.67 -0.55
N ILE A 129 -0.18 6.32 0.03
CA ILE A 129 0.75 5.66 0.95
C ILE A 129 0.03 5.16 2.20
N GLN A 130 -0.86 5.95 2.78
CA GLN A 130 -1.65 5.51 3.95
C GLN A 130 -2.52 4.31 3.62
N HIS A 131 -3.16 4.30 2.44
CA HIS A 131 -3.98 3.18 1.97
C HIS A 131 -3.12 1.90 1.89
N GLU A 132 -1.92 2.00 1.31
CA GLU A 132 -1.05 0.83 1.16
C GLU A 132 -0.48 0.35 2.49
N ILE A 133 -0.10 1.26 3.39
CA ILE A 133 0.37 0.88 4.72
C ILE A 133 -0.73 0.16 5.50
N ASP A 134 -1.98 0.62 5.37
CA ASP A 134 -3.10 -0.10 5.98
C ASP A 134 -3.16 -1.55 5.52
N HIS A 135 -3.00 -1.80 4.21
CA HIS A 135 -2.95 -3.17 3.68
C HIS A 135 -1.89 -4.01 4.36
N LEU A 136 -0.70 -3.43 4.61
CA LEU A 136 0.40 -4.16 5.24
C LEU A 136 0.06 -4.60 6.66
N ASN A 137 -0.90 -3.95 7.29
CA ASN A 137 -1.36 -4.23 8.65
C ASN A 137 -2.71 -4.93 8.69
N GLY A 138 -3.17 -5.42 7.54
CA GLY A 138 -4.42 -6.18 7.46
C GLY A 138 -5.67 -5.33 7.52
N VAL A 139 -5.56 -4.03 7.21
CA VAL A 139 -6.67 -3.08 7.25
C VAL A 139 -7.09 -2.73 5.82
N LEU A 140 -8.39 -2.81 5.56
CA LEU A 140 -8.99 -2.49 4.26
C LEU A 140 -9.85 -1.22 4.38
N ILE A 141 -10.14 -0.60 3.23
CA ILE A 141 -10.98 0.60 3.20
C ILE A 141 -12.38 0.33 3.79
N SER A 142 -12.87 -0.90 3.67
CA SER A 142 -14.15 -1.30 4.27
C SER A 142 -14.13 -1.27 5.80
N ASP A 143 -12.95 -1.32 6.41
CA ASP A 143 -12.81 -1.23 7.87
C ASP A 143 -12.80 0.22 8.35
N LYS A 144 -12.37 1.15 7.51
CA LYS A 144 -12.13 2.54 7.89
C LYS A 144 -13.18 3.51 7.39
N GLY A 145 -13.80 3.20 6.25
CA GLY A 145 -14.64 4.15 5.56
C GLY A 145 -16.11 3.81 5.58
N GLU A 146 -16.88 4.72 5.01
CA GLU A 146 -18.30 4.54 4.80
C GLU A 146 -18.56 4.14 3.37
N LYS A 147 -19.31 3.07 3.17
CA LYS A 147 -19.64 2.56 1.84
C LYS A 147 -20.47 3.58 1.07
N LYS A 148 -20.12 3.76 -0.18
CA LYS A 148 -20.83 4.66 -1.10
C LYS A 148 -21.61 3.92 -2.17
#